data_ee5b485401403e94e73a47b08bb048a9
#
_entry.id   ee5b485401403e94e73a47b08bb048a9
#
_cell.length_a   1.000
_cell.length_b   1.000
_cell.length_c   1.000
_cell.angle_alpha   90.00
_cell.angle_beta   90.00
_cell.angle_gamma   90.00
#
_symmetry.space_group_name_H-M   'P 1'
#
loop_
_entity.id
_entity.type
_entity.pdbx_description
1 polymer ?
#
loop_
_entity_poly.entity_id
_entity_poly.type
_entity_poly.pdbx_seq_one_letter_code
_entity_poly.pdbx_strand_id
1 'polypeptide(L)'
;MKAYRLLKNSLFIRLLGLLMAFFFLSAFTAPEKPDYGIYDPNHYLTEEVVTQIRDLNEANSQKAEKLQIGVYIVDSLEGESIETVANETARAWKVGYSGDNFGSLIVVAVQDRKSRIETSNNTAIRITDYQTKQ
;
A
#
# COMPACT_ATOMS: atom_id res chain seq x y z
N MET A 1 -7.86 -49.77 -21.66
CA MET A 1 -6.59 -49.03 -21.49
C MET A 1 -6.65 -47.58 -21.99
N LYS A 2 -7.24 -47.25 -23.11
CA LYS A 2 -7.35 -45.84 -23.57
C LYS A 2 -8.17 -44.93 -22.66
N ALA A 3 -9.29 -45.42 -22.09
CA ALA A 3 -10.14 -44.65 -21.19
C ALA A 3 -9.44 -44.30 -19.85
N TYR A 4 -8.63 -45.19 -19.28
CA TYR A 4 -7.88 -44.97 -18.07
C TYR A 4 -6.78 -43.90 -18.24
N ARG A 5 -6.16 -43.89 -19.44
CA ARG A 5 -5.13 -42.88 -19.79
C ARG A 5 -5.72 -41.48 -19.95
N LEU A 6 -6.91 -41.39 -20.50
CA LEU A 6 -7.66 -40.14 -20.68
C LEU A 6 -8.14 -39.57 -19.34
N LEU A 7 -8.63 -40.43 -18.43
CA LEU A 7 -9.03 -40.04 -17.07
C LEU A 7 -7.84 -39.58 -16.23
N LYS A 8 -6.69 -40.24 -16.35
CA LYS A 8 -5.45 -39.85 -15.64
C LYS A 8 -4.92 -38.50 -16.13
N ASN A 9 -4.98 -38.25 -17.44
CA ASN A 9 -4.61 -36.96 -18.01
C ASN A 9 -5.59 -35.84 -17.61
N SER A 10 -6.89 -36.14 -17.57
CA SER A 10 -7.91 -35.18 -17.12
C SER A 10 -7.75 -34.82 -15.64
N LEU A 11 -7.46 -35.79 -14.77
CA LEU A 11 -7.20 -35.54 -13.36
C LEU A 11 -5.92 -34.73 -13.16
N PHE A 12 -4.86 -35.07 -13.90
CA PHE A 12 -3.58 -34.35 -13.84
C PHE A 12 -3.72 -32.88 -14.32
N ILE A 13 -4.46 -32.63 -15.40
CA ILE A 13 -4.76 -31.29 -15.90
C ILE A 13 -5.59 -30.49 -14.89
N ARG A 14 -6.56 -31.12 -14.22
CA ARG A 14 -7.36 -30.49 -13.16
C ARG A 14 -6.53 -30.17 -11.92
N LEU A 15 -5.64 -31.08 -11.50
CA LEU A 15 -4.71 -30.83 -10.41
C LEU A 15 -3.70 -29.73 -10.74
N LEU A 16 -3.18 -29.72 -11.97
CA LEU A 16 -2.27 -28.67 -12.45
C LEU A 16 -2.98 -27.31 -12.51
N GLY A 17 -4.23 -27.28 -13.00
CA GLY A 17 -5.06 -26.08 -12.98
C GLY A 17 -5.35 -25.56 -11.58
N LEU A 18 -5.60 -26.45 -10.63
CA LEU A 18 -5.81 -26.10 -9.22
C LEU A 18 -4.52 -25.58 -8.56
N LEU A 19 -3.38 -26.19 -8.88
CA LEU A 19 -2.05 -25.76 -8.42
C LEU A 19 -1.69 -24.37 -9.01
N MET A 20 -1.96 -24.13 -10.28
CA MET A 20 -1.76 -22.83 -10.91
C MET A 20 -2.71 -21.76 -10.34
N ALA A 21 -3.96 -22.11 -10.04
CA ALA A 21 -4.90 -21.18 -9.39
C ALA A 21 -4.43 -20.78 -7.98
N PHE A 22 -3.72 -21.65 -7.27
CA PHE A 22 -3.16 -21.36 -5.95
C PHE A 22 -1.98 -20.36 -6.01
N PHE A 23 -1.23 -20.33 -7.12
CA PHE A 23 -0.12 -19.39 -7.33
C PHE A 23 -0.57 -17.95 -7.62
N PHE A 24 -1.82 -17.76 -8.05
CA PHE A 24 -2.36 -16.42 -8.37
C PHE A 24 -3.07 -15.74 -7.20
N LEU A 25 -3.11 -16.34 -6.01
CA LEU A 25 -3.74 -15.75 -4.81
C LEU A 25 -2.77 -15.01 -3.88
N SER A 26 -1.63 -14.56 -4.38
CA SER A 26 -0.79 -13.62 -3.63
C SER A 26 -1.37 -12.21 -3.78
N ALA A 27 -2.52 -11.95 -3.16
CA ALA A 27 -2.98 -10.58 -3.02
C ALA A 27 -2.04 -9.84 -2.06
N PHE A 28 -1.60 -8.64 -2.43
CA PHE A 28 -0.86 -7.78 -1.53
C PHE A 28 -1.65 -7.61 -0.22
N THR A 29 -0.98 -7.78 0.89
CA THR A 29 -1.55 -7.51 2.21
C THR A 29 -0.71 -6.43 2.86
N ALA A 30 -1.34 -5.29 3.15
CA ALA A 30 -0.66 -4.20 3.85
C ALA A 30 -0.21 -4.66 5.24
N PRO A 31 1.00 -4.26 5.68
CA PRO A 31 1.43 -4.51 7.06
C PRO A 31 0.52 -3.77 8.05
N GLU A 32 0.57 -4.20 9.31
CA GLU A 32 -0.10 -3.47 10.39
C GLU A 32 0.38 -2.02 10.41
N LYS A 33 -0.54 -1.08 10.69
CA LYS A 33 -0.19 0.34 10.78
C LYS A 33 0.79 0.57 11.91
N PRO A 34 2.02 1.05 11.60
CA PRO A 34 2.99 1.34 12.64
C PRO A 34 2.62 2.61 13.42
N ASP A 35 3.28 2.78 14.57
CA ASP A 35 3.17 4.01 15.33
C ASP A 35 3.51 5.22 14.44
N TYR A 36 2.73 6.28 14.59
CA TYR A 36 2.84 7.51 13.78
C TYR A 36 2.61 7.34 12.26
N GLY A 37 2.25 6.13 11.78
CA GLY A 37 1.96 5.86 10.36
C GLY A 37 3.19 5.91 9.46
N ILE A 38 4.39 5.61 9.99
CA ILE A 38 5.64 5.58 9.23
C ILE A 38 6.19 4.15 9.22
N TYR A 39 6.17 3.51 8.04
CA TYR A 39 6.76 2.20 7.78
C TYR A 39 8.02 2.37 6.94
N ASP A 40 9.15 2.21 7.57
CA ASP A 40 10.49 2.32 6.96
C ASP A 40 11.46 1.33 7.62
N PRO A 41 11.31 0.03 7.34
CA PRO A 41 12.09 -1.02 8.01
C PRO A 41 13.59 -0.94 7.73
N ASN A 42 13.99 -0.33 6.62
CA ASN A 42 15.38 -0.22 6.20
C ASN A 42 16.01 1.17 6.49
N HIS A 43 15.29 2.01 7.24
CA HIS A 43 15.79 3.31 7.69
C HIS A 43 16.29 4.23 6.57
N TYR A 44 15.49 4.35 5.50
CA TYR A 44 15.77 5.30 4.42
C TYR A 44 15.57 6.76 4.87
N LEU A 45 14.67 6.98 5.82
CA LEU A 45 14.46 8.30 6.43
C LEU A 45 15.45 8.53 7.57
N THR A 46 15.94 9.76 7.67
CA THR A 46 16.69 10.17 8.85
C THR A 46 15.76 10.39 10.05
N GLU A 47 16.30 10.27 11.27
CA GLU A 47 15.54 10.56 12.49
C GLU A 47 14.96 11.98 12.52
N GLU A 48 15.64 12.92 11.89
CA GLU A 48 15.17 14.29 11.75
C GLU A 48 13.88 14.36 10.94
N VAL A 49 13.83 13.68 9.78
CA VAL A 49 12.65 13.62 8.89
C VAL A 49 11.50 12.91 9.59
N VAL A 50 11.78 11.78 10.25
CA VAL A 50 10.77 11.06 11.05
C VAL A 50 10.16 11.97 12.11
N THR A 51 10.98 12.71 12.84
CA THR A 51 10.53 13.66 13.86
C THR A 51 9.69 14.77 13.25
N GLN A 52 10.11 15.34 12.13
CA GLN A 52 9.35 16.39 11.42
C GLN A 52 7.96 15.91 10.99
N ILE A 53 7.84 14.68 10.47
CA ILE A 53 6.54 14.11 10.09
C ILE A 53 5.65 13.90 11.31
N ARG A 54 6.21 13.40 12.42
CA ARG A 54 5.48 13.23 13.67
C ARG A 54 4.95 14.55 14.21
N ASP A 55 5.82 15.55 14.30
CA ASP A 55 5.47 16.88 14.80
C ASP A 55 4.41 17.55 13.93
N LEU A 56 4.51 17.37 12.59
CA LEU A 56 3.51 17.86 11.66
C LEU A 56 2.14 17.17 11.85
N ASN A 57 2.12 15.86 12.03
CA ASN A 57 0.90 15.11 12.30
C ASN A 57 0.28 15.52 13.64
N GLU A 58 1.10 15.69 14.67
CA GLU A 58 0.66 16.18 15.98
C GLU A 58 0.05 17.59 15.88
N ALA A 59 0.74 18.52 15.24
CA ALA A 59 0.24 19.87 15.00
C ALA A 59 -1.06 19.87 14.19
N ASN A 60 -1.18 18.99 13.18
CA ASN A 60 -2.39 18.87 12.38
C ASN A 60 -3.56 18.27 13.17
N SER A 61 -3.30 17.40 14.14
CA SER A 61 -4.35 16.81 14.97
C SER A 61 -5.18 17.83 15.73
N GLN A 62 -4.61 19.01 15.99
CA GLN A 62 -5.26 20.13 16.68
C GLN A 62 -6.02 21.06 15.73
N LYS A 63 -5.92 20.88 14.42
CA LYS A 63 -6.61 21.70 13.41
C LYS A 63 -7.97 21.12 13.06
N ALA A 64 -8.85 21.95 12.50
CA ALA A 64 -10.17 21.52 12.07
C ALA A 64 -10.12 20.40 11.01
N GLU A 65 -9.11 20.44 10.12
CA GLU A 65 -8.97 19.49 9.01
C GLU A 65 -8.24 18.19 9.40
N LYS A 66 -7.49 18.21 10.51
CA LYS A 66 -6.78 17.04 11.07
C LYS A 66 -6.10 16.18 10.01
N LEU A 67 -5.34 16.80 9.09
CA LEU A 67 -4.63 16.08 8.04
C LEU A 67 -3.58 15.14 8.64
N GLN A 68 -3.64 13.85 8.30
CA GLN A 68 -2.63 12.87 8.65
C GLN A 68 -1.77 12.51 7.42
N ILE A 69 -0.45 12.49 7.61
CA ILE A 69 0.51 12.03 6.61
C ILE A 69 1.04 10.67 7.06
N GLY A 70 0.81 9.65 6.23
CA GLY A 70 1.42 8.34 6.35
C GLY A 70 2.57 8.18 5.38
N VAL A 71 3.55 7.34 5.73
CA VAL A 71 4.70 7.02 4.87
C VAL A 71 4.92 5.51 4.85
N TYR A 72 5.04 4.95 3.65
CA TYR A 72 5.32 3.55 3.41
C TYR A 72 6.51 3.43 2.45
N ILE A 73 7.67 3.04 2.98
CA ILE A 73 8.90 2.88 2.19
C ILE A 73 9.33 1.43 2.24
N VAL A 74 9.56 0.85 1.06
CA VAL A 74 10.01 -0.53 0.88
C VAL A 74 11.09 -0.60 -0.19
N ASP A 75 11.84 -1.69 -0.20
CA ASP A 75 12.85 -1.92 -1.24
C ASP A 75 12.18 -2.15 -2.59
N SER A 76 11.22 -3.06 -2.65
CA SER A 76 10.53 -3.47 -3.86
C SER A 76 9.05 -3.72 -3.61
N LEU A 77 8.24 -3.59 -4.66
CA LEU A 77 6.82 -3.94 -4.69
C LEU A 77 6.59 -5.43 -4.97
N GLU A 78 7.66 -6.21 -5.17
CA GLU A 78 7.60 -7.66 -5.46
C GLU A 78 6.66 -8.02 -6.62
N GLY A 79 6.61 -7.17 -7.63
CA GLY A 79 5.77 -7.35 -8.83
C GLY A 79 4.38 -6.75 -8.76
N GLU A 80 3.98 -6.23 -7.60
CA GLU A 80 2.70 -5.51 -7.46
C GLU A 80 2.75 -4.12 -8.11
N SER A 81 1.59 -3.59 -8.47
CA SER A 81 1.51 -2.19 -8.91
C SER A 81 1.60 -1.24 -7.73
N ILE A 82 2.24 -0.09 -7.91
CA ILE A 82 2.32 0.91 -6.84
C ILE A 82 0.95 1.48 -6.49
N GLU A 83 0.02 1.49 -7.45
CA GLU A 83 -1.38 1.88 -7.27
C GLU A 83 -2.09 0.91 -6.30
N THR A 84 -1.93 -0.39 -6.51
CA THR A 84 -2.51 -1.42 -5.63
C THR A 84 -1.94 -1.29 -4.22
N VAL A 85 -0.61 -1.25 -4.09
CA VAL A 85 0.06 -1.15 -2.78
C VAL A 85 -0.36 0.12 -2.05
N ALA A 86 -0.38 1.27 -2.72
CA ALA A 86 -0.77 2.54 -2.11
C ALA A 86 -2.24 2.54 -1.66
N ASN A 87 -3.15 2.07 -2.51
CA ASN A 87 -4.58 2.06 -2.22
C ASN A 87 -4.92 1.09 -1.07
N GLU A 88 -4.40 -0.15 -1.12
CA GLU A 88 -4.64 -1.15 -0.08
C GLU A 88 -4.03 -0.74 1.27
N THR A 89 -2.82 -0.18 1.26
CA THR A 89 -2.17 0.32 2.48
C THR A 89 -2.95 1.51 3.08
N ALA A 90 -3.34 2.47 2.25
CA ALA A 90 -4.11 3.63 2.72
C ALA A 90 -5.44 3.21 3.36
N ARG A 91 -6.12 2.22 2.78
CA ARG A 91 -7.37 1.65 3.32
C ARG A 91 -7.14 0.89 4.62
N ALA A 92 -6.15 0.01 4.66
CA ALA A 92 -5.83 -0.80 5.83
C ALA A 92 -5.42 0.07 7.03
N TRP A 93 -4.64 1.09 6.77
CA TRP A 93 -4.18 2.03 7.80
C TRP A 93 -5.20 3.09 8.17
N LYS A 94 -6.28 3.21 7.40
CA LYS A 94 -7.29 4.28 7.56
C LYS A 94 -6.60 5.65 7.65
N VAL A 95 -5.76 5.94 6.65
CA VAL A 95 -4.99 7.18 6.62
C VAL A 95 -5.93 8.37 6.62
N GLY A 96 -5.81 9.18 7.68
CA GLY A 96 -6.73 10.22 8.04
C GLY A 96 -7.21 10.06 9.47
N TYR A 97 -7.68 11.12 10.08
CA TYR A 97 -8.24 11.06 11.42
C TYR A 97 -9.70 10.60 11.37
N SER A 98 -10.09 9.82 12.36
CA SER A 98 -11.46 9.29 12.45
C SER A 98 -12.49 10.41 12.36
N GLY A 99 -13.40 10.27 11.40
CA GLY A 99 -14.52 11.20 11.16
C GLY A 99 -14.26 12.31 10.14
N ASP A 100 -13.01 12.74 9.95
CA ASP A 100 -12.69 13.87 9.06
C ASP A 100 -12.21 13.46 7.68
N ASN A 101 -11.71 12.23 7.55
CA ASN A 101 -11.22 11.63 6.29
C ASN A 101 -10.22 12.52 5.51
N PHE A 102 -9.35 13.22 6.23
CA PHE A 102 -8.22 13.93 5.65
C PHE A 102 -6.94 13.12 5.86
N GLY A 103 -6.28 12.73 4.78
CA GLY A 103 -5.04 11.99 4.87
C GLY A 103 -4.36 11.82 3.52
N SER A 104 -3.05 11.66 3.57
CA SER A 104 -2.22 11.34 2.43
C SER A 104 -1.21 10.26 2.82
N LEU A 105 -1.04 9.24 1.98
CA LEU A 105 -0.04 8.21 2.13
C LEU A 105 1.01 8.38 1.04
N ILE A 106 2.26 8.55 1.45
CA ILE A 106 3.42 8.58 0.56
C ILE A 106 3.98 7.16 0.48
N VAL A 107 4.00 6.59 -0.71
CA VAL A 107 4.56 5.26 -0.98
C VAL A 107 5.83 5.40 -1.81
N VAL A 108 6.90 4.75 -1.40
CA VAL A 108 8.18 4.74 -2.12
C VAL A 108 8.68 3.30 -2.21
N ALA A 109 8.98 2.84 -3.43
CA ALA A 109 9.66 1.58 -3.70
C ALA A 109 11.03 1.89 -4.31
N VAL A 110 12.07 1.77 -3.49
CA VAL A 110 13.40 2.32 -3.77
C VAL A 110 14.05 1.64 -4.97
N GLN A 111 14.08 0.29 -4.98
CA GLN A 111 14.71 -0.48 -6.07
C GLN A 111 13.89 -0.40 -7.37
N ASP A 112 12.57 -0.33 -7.26
CA ASP A 112 11.68 -0.18 -8.42
C ASP A 112 11.67 1.25 -8.97
N ARG A 113 12.28 2.22 -8.25
CA ARG A 113 12.31 3.65 -8.59
C ARG A 113 10.92 4.21 -8.83
N LYS A 114 9.98 3.84 -7.97
CA LYS A 114 8.58 4.28 -8.03
C LYS A 114 8.20 5.01 -6.76
N SER A 115 7.39 6.02 -6.91
CA SER A 115 6.74 6.72 -5.79
C SER A 115 5.31 7.10 -6.15
N ARG A 116 4.46 7.19 -5.13
CA ARG A 116 3.07 7.60 -5.28
C ARG A 116 2.57 8.29 -4.02
N ILE A 117 1.71 9.27 -4.20
CA ILE A 117 0.92 9.85 -3.12
C ILE A 117 -0.53 9.40 -3.33
N GLU A 118 -1.06 8.68 -2.35
CA GLU A 118 -2.47 8.31 -2.29
C GLU A 118 -3.18 9.23 -1.30
N THR A 119 -4.29 9.83 -1.72
CA THR A 119 -5.03 10.80 -0.91
C THR A 119 -6.42 10.30 -0.56
N SER A 120 -6.88 10.58 0.64
CA SER A 120 -8.28 10.38 1.01
C SER A 120 -9.20 11.31 0.20
N ASN A 121 -10.49 10.96 0.10
CA ASN A 121 -11.47 11.72 -0.71
C ASN A 121 -11.50 13.22 -0.38
N ASN A 122 -11.49 13.58 0.90
CA ASN A 122 -11.53 14.99 1.30
C ASN A 122 -10.22 15.73 1.01
N THR A 123 -9.09 15.02 1.07
CA THR A 123 -7.78 15.58 0.66
C THR A 123 -7.71 15.75 -0.85
N ALA A 124 -8.23 14.80 -1.62
CA ALA A 124 -8.23 14.85 -3.08
C ALA A 124 -9.01 16.05 -3.66
N ILE A 125 -10.02 16.55 -2.95
CA ILE A 125 -10.72 17.78 -3.35
C ILE A 125 -9.79 19.00 -3.32
N ARG A 126 -8.78 18.99 -2.46
CA ARG A 126 -7.85 20.13 -2.28
C ARG A 126 -6.53 19.96 -3.02
N ILE A 127 -6.10 18.71 -3.23
CA ILE A 127 -4.87 18.38 -3.94
C ILE A 127 -5.25 17.64 -5.21
N THR A 128 -5.08 18.29 -6.35
CA THR A 128 -5.40 17.70 -7.66
C THR A 128 -4.39 16.61 -8.03
N ASP A 129 -4.78 15.68 -8.91
CA ASP A 129 -3.88 14.66 -9.49
C ASP A 129 -2.60 15.24 -10.08
N TYR A 130 -2.66 16.47 -10.60
CA TYR A 130 -1.48 17.17 -11.12
C TYR A 130 -0.46 17.48 -10.03
N GLN A 131 -0.91 17.89 -8.85
CA GLN A 131 -0.05 18.24 -7.72
C GLN A 131 0.57 17.03 -7.04
N THR A 132 -0.03 15.84 -7.19
CA THR A 132 0.48 14.59 -6.59
C THR A 132 1.47 13.85 -7.49
N LYS A 133 1.59 14.21 -8.76
CA LYS A 133 2.46 13.57 -9.77
C LYS A 133 3.76 14.32 -10.02
N GLN A 134 4.00 15.45 -9.39
CA GLN A 134 5.26 16.20 -9.44
C GLN A 134 6.16 15.79 -8.28
#